data_2fe01c442c99bedf3605ab039b8fa647
#
_entry.id   2fe01c442c99bedf3605ab039b8fa647
#
_cell.length_a   1.000
_cell.length_b   1.000
_cell.length_c   1.000
_cell.angle_alpha   90.00
_cell.angle_beta   90.00
_cell.angle_gamma   90.00
#
_symmetry.space_group_name_H-M   'P 1'
#
loop_
_entity.id
_entity.type
_entity.pdbx_description
1 polymer ?
#
loop_
_entity_poly.entity_id
_entity_poly.type
_entity_poly.pdbx_seq_one_letter_code
_entity_poly.pdbx_strand_id
1 'polypeptide(L)'
;MSIFVRSRRNILAAGLALIATFGLFAAGAQAQDAAKLGPQELISKVANDTLKDLDANRAAYSKDKSKVHELVDKTMLPYFDTAYAAQLVLAKHWRTATAEQRKRFIDAFYQSLLQNYGEALLEFTPDRLKILPFQGNPTDKVATVRTEVRRDNGSRVPVNYSLRQTEKGWKAYDVQIEGVSYVKSFRTDFGSEIDQKGLEAVIQRLEQQVASGTVKKPTEKANPA
;
A
#
# COMPACT_ATOMS: atom_id res chain seq x y z
N MET A 1 50.80 -68.17 10.80
CA MET A 1 49.60 -68.79 10.22
C MET A 1 48.58 -67.66 9.97
N SER A 2 48.48 -67.32 8.73
CA SER A 2 47.67 -66.25 8.19
C SER A 2 46.20 -66.49 8.41
N ILE A 3 45.39 -65.44 8.54
CA ILE A 3 44.13 -65.34 7.85
C ILE A 3 43.68 -63.84 7.83
N PHE A 4 43.47 -63.39 6.61
CA PHE A 4 42.84 -62.13 6.13
C PHE A 4 41.59 -61.80 6.89
N VAL A 5 41.41 -60.50 7.23
CA VAL A 5 40.10 -59.85 7.31
C VAL A 5 40.08 -58.62 6.38
N ARG A 6 39.34 -58.77 5.32
CA ARG A 6 39.10 -57.82 4.26
C ARG A 6 38.18 -56.69 4.72
N SER A 7 38.66 -55.51 4.51
CA SER A 7 37.99 -54.24 4.46
C SER A 7 36.54 -54.28 3.92
N ARG A 8 35.59 -53.68 4.67
CA ARG A 8 34.36 -53.13 4.15
C ARG A 8 34.24 -51.66 4.63
N ARG A 9 34.94 -50.81 3.94
CA ARG A 9 34.70 -49.35 3.93
C ARG A 9 34.15 -49.01 2.56
N ASN A 10 33.26 -48.03 2.56
CA ASN A 10 32.61 -47.34 1.42
C ASN A 10 31.28 -47.97 0.96
N ILE A 11 30.19 -47.47 1.58
CA ILE A 11 28.96 -47.04 0.95
C ILE A 11 28.21 -46.20 2.02
N LEU A 12 28.38 -44.89 2.04
CA LEU A 12 27.52 -43.89 2.68
C LEU A 12 28.06 -42.49 2.36
N ALA A 13 27.95 -42.12 1.10
CA ALA A 13 28.15 -40.73 0.68
C ALA A 13 27.42 -40.50 -0.63
N ALA A 14 26.08 -40.54 -0.60
CA ALA A 14 25.24 -39.98 -1.69
C ALA A 14 23.83 -39.82 -1.15
N GLY A 15 23.48 -38.67 -0.63
CA GLY A 15 22.10 -38.44 -0.17
C GLY A 15 21.90 -37.21 0.69
N LEU A 16 22.55 -36.08 0.36
CA LEU A 16 22.21 -34.82 1.03
C LEU A 16 22.53 -33.61 0.12
N ALA A 17 21.81 -33.51 -0.99
CA ALA A 17 21.85 -32.29 -1.82
C ALA A 17 20.60 -32.23 -2.67
N LEU A 18 19.41 -32.01 -2.07
CA LEU A 18 18.17 -31.72 -2.81
C LEU A 18 17.05 -31.23 -1.88
N ILE A 19 17.30 -30.26 -1.02
CA ILE A 19 16.24 -29.48 -0.37
C ILE A 19 16.77 -28.06 -0.12
N ALA A 20 16.90 -27.26 -1.15
CA ALA A 20 17.14 -25.82 -0.99
C ALA A 20 16.75 -24.99 -2.24
N THR A 21 15.66 -25.35 -2.94
CA THR A 21 15.20 -24.56 -4.10
C THR A 21 13.68 -24.39 -4.20
N PHE A 22 12.94 -24.50 -3.09
CA PHE A 22 11.47 -24.36 -3.14
C PHE A 22 10.92 -23.09 -2.46
N GLY A 23 11.78 -22.19 -1.99
CA GLY A 23 11.34 -20.99 -1.25
C GLY A 23 11.15 -19.71 -2.05
N LEU A 24 11.62 -19.62 -3.30
CA LEU A 24 11.60 -18.35 -4.07
C LEU A 24 10.50 -18.23 -5.13
N PHE A 25 9.68 -19.24 -5.35
CA PHE A 25 8.65 -19.20 -6.40
C PHE A 25 7.27 -18.74 -5.93
N ALA A 26 6.98 -18.70 -4.63
CA ALA A 26 5.65 -18.37 -4.14
C ALA A 26 5.30 -16.86 -4.25
N ALA A 27 6.27 -15.97 -4.07
CA ALA A 27 6.04 -14.52 -4.15
C ALA A 27 5.80 -14.04 -5.60
N GLY A 28 6.45 -14.71 -6.57
CA GLY A 28 6.27 -14.39 -7.99
C GLY A 28 4.90 -14.81 -8.55
N ALA A 29 4.34 -15.91 -8.09
CA ALA A 29 3.05 -16.41 -8.53
C ALA A 29 1.90 -15.51 -8.06
N GLN A 30 1.93 -15.03 -6.83
CA GLN A 30 0.88 -14.14 -6.30
C GLN A 30 0.85 -12.77 -6.98
N ALA A 31 2.01 -12.21 -7.34
CA ALA A 31 2.08 -10.95 -8.07
C ALA A 31 1.61 -11.08 -9.53
N GLN A 32 1.83 -12.24 -10.15
CA GLN A 32 1.43 -12.53 -11.52
C GLN A 32 -0.08 -12.75 -11.64
N ASP A 33 -0.71 -13.38 -10.65
CA ASP A 33 -2.16 -13.54 -10.61
C ASP A 33 -2.87 -12.19 -10.36
N ALA A 34 -2.33 -11.35 -9.52
CA ALA A 34 -2.90 -10.02 -9.24
C ALA A 34 -2.87 -9.09 -10.47
N ALA A 35 -1.89 -9.25 -11.37
CA ALA A 35 -1.80 -8.45 -12.61
C ALA A 35 -2.94 -8.74 -13.61
N LYS A 36 -3.63 -9.88 -13.45
CA LYS A 36 -4.75 -10.30 -14.30
C LYS A 36 -6.11 -9.87 -13.73
N LEU A 37 -6.17 -9.41 -12.49
CA LEU A 37 -7.42 -9.03 -11.84
C LEU A 37 -8.01 -7.77 -12.49
N GLY A 38 -9.33 -7.73 -12.61
CA GLY A 38 -10.06 -6.51 -12.90
C GLY A 38 -10.00 -5.50 -11.74
N PRO A 39 -10.40 -4.23 -11.96
CA PRO A 39 -10.25 -3.19 -10.94
C PRO A 39 -11.04 -3.49 -9.66
N GLN A 40 -12.27 -4.02 -9.77
CA GLN A 40 -13.07 -4.39 -8.61
C GLN A 40 -12.51 -5.60 -7.87
N GLU A 41 -12.05 -6.61 -8.61
CA GLU A 41 -11.45 -7.81 -8.04
C GLU A 41 -10.17 -7.47 -7.28
N LEU A 42 -9.36 -6.54 -7.80
CA LEU A 42 -8.17 -6.05 -7.12
C LEU A 42 -8.52 -5.40 -5.78
N ILE A 43 -9.46 -4.47 -5.75
CA ILE A 43 -9.89 -3.81 -4.50
C ILE A 43 -10.47 -4.83 -3.52
N SER A 44 -11.27 -5.80 -4.02
CA SER A 44 -11.81 -6.88 -3.20
C SER A 44 -10.70 -7.74 -2.58
N LYS A 45 -9.70 -8.11 -3.38
CA LYS A 45 -8.55 -8.88 -2.91
C LYS A 45 -7.77 -8.12 -1.84
N VAL A 46 -7.38 -6.87 -2.11
CA VAL A 46 -6.61 -6.03 -1.19
C VAL A 46 -7.36 -5.84 0.13
N ALA A 47 -8.65 -5.54 0.06
CA ALA A 47 -9.50 -5.39 1.24
C ALA A 47 -9.58 -6.67 2.06
N ASN A 48 -9.86 -7.80 1.42
CA ASN A 48 -9.99 -9.09 2.10
C ASN A 48 -8.68 -9.54 2.73
N ASP A 49 -7.55 -9.43 2.03
CA ASP A 49 -6.24 -9.80 2.55
C ASP A 49 -5.87 -8.93 3.76
N THR A 50 -6.09 -7.62 3.67
CA THR A 50 -5.81 -6.68 4.76
C THR A 50 -6.70 -6.94 5.97
N LEU A 51 -8.01 -7.09 5.78
CA LEU A 51 -8.96 -7.31 6.87
C LEU A 51 -8.75 -8.67 7.54
N LYS A 52 -8.42 -9.70 6.78
CA LYS A 52 -8.09 -11.03 7.32
C LYS A 52 -6.85 -10.98 8.22
N ASP A 53 -5.81 -10.27 7.81
CA ASP A 53 -4.58 -10.13 8.59
C ASP A 53 -4.83 -9.25 9.83
N LEU A 54 -5.60 -8.15 9.69
CA LEU A 54 -6.03 -7.32 10.81
C LEU A 54 -6.78 -8.11 11.87
N ASP A 55 -7.74 -8.94 11.48
CA ASP A 55 -8.53 -9.74 12.43
C ASP A 55 -7.66 -10.77 13.17
N ALA A 56 -6.76 -11.42 12.44
CA ALA A 56 -5.85 -12.41 13.04
C ALA A 56 -4.84 -11.80 14.02
N ASN A 57 -4.43 -10.55 13.81
CA ASN A 57 -3.30 -9.93 14.51
C ASN A 57 -3.65 -8.63 15.24
N ARG A 58 -4.91 -8.28 15.40
CA ARG A 58 -5.40 -6.99 15.95
C ARG A 58 -4.75 -6.61 17.29
N ALA A 59 -4.62 -7.58 18.20
CA ALA A 59 -4.00 -7.36 19.50
C ALA A 59 -2.49 -7.02 19.39
N ALA A 60 -1.78 -7.60 18.42
CA ALA A 60 -0.38 -7.28 18.16
C ALA A 60 -0.22 -5.89 17.54
N TYR A 61 -1.09 -5.53 16.60
CA TYR A 61 -1.11 -4.21 15.95
C TYR A 61 -1.46 -3.08 16.92
N SER A 62 -2.38 -3.32 17.86
CA SER A 62 -2.73 -2.35 18.92
C SER A 62 -1.58 -2.06 19.88
N LYS A 63 -0.70 -3.06 20.11
CA LYS A 63 0.48 -2.92 20.98
C LYS A 63 1.67 -2.28 20.27
N ASP A 64 1.80 -2.52 18.98
CA ASP A 64 2.93 -2.08 18.17
C ASP A 64 2.42 -1.57 16.80
N LYS A 65 2.33 -0.26 16.70
CA LYS A 65 1.81 0.42 15.50
C LYS A 65 2.72 0.28 14.28
N SER A 66 4.01 0.01 14.47
CA SER A 66 4.93 -0.22 13.34
C SER A 66 4.50 -1.43 12.51
N LYS A 67 3.87 -2.43 13.14
CA LYS A 67 3.33 -3.60 12.46
C LYS A 67 2.15 -3.29 11.53
N VAL A 68 1.41 -2.22 11.81
CA VAL A 68 0.37 -1.73 10.88
C VAL A 68 1.01 -1.21 9.61
N HIS A 69 2.16 -0.53 9.71
CA HIS A 69 2.90 -0.08 8.55
C HIS A 69 3.39 -1.26 7.71
N GLU A 70 3.95 -2.29 8.34
CA GLU A 70 4.36 -3.52 7.67
C GLU A 70 3.18 -4.22 6.96
N LEU A 71 2.00 -4.23 7.59
CA LEU A 71 0.78 -4.75 6.97
C LEU A 71 0.43 -3.98 5.69
N VAL A 72 0.42 -2.63 5.74
CA VAL A 72 0.12 -1.79 4.58
C VAL A 72 1.15 -1.99 3.47
N ASP A 73 2.44 -2.04 3.81
CA ASP A 73 3.53 -2.30 2.87
C ASP A 73 3.36 -3.64 2.15
N LYS A 74 2.89 -4.65 2.87
CA LYS A 74 2.69 -5.99 2.34
C LYS A 74 1.41 -6.14 1.51
N THR A 75 0.28 -5.59 2.00
CA THR A 75 -1.04 -5.89 1.44
C THR A 75 -1.61 -4.80 0.52
N MET A 76 -1.23 -3.54 0.72
CA MET A 76 -1.81 -2.40 0.01
C MET A 76 -0.83 -1.71 -0.94
N LEU A 77 0.40 -1.44 -0.48
CA LEU A 77 1.40 -0.69 -1.25
C LEU A 77 1.73 -1.29 -2.63
N PRO A 78 1.83 -2.63 -2.81
CA PRO A 78 2.07 -3.22 -4.13
C PRO A 78 1.02 -2.88 -5.18
N TYR A 79 -0.19 -2.53 -4.73
CA TYR A 79 -1.35 -2.22 -5.56
C TYR A 79 -1.68 -0.73 -5.62
N PHE A 80 -0.83 0.11 -5.03
CA PHE A 80 -0.95 1.56 -5.10
C PHE A 80 0.16 2.17 -5.96
N ASP A 81 -0.18 3.13 -6.82
CA ASP A 81 0.76 3.84 -7.67
C ASP A 81 1.23 5.12 -7.00
N THR A 82 2.13 4.97 -6.03
CA THR A 82 2.67 6.09 -5.23
C THR A 82 3.35 7.14 -6.10
N ALA A 83 4.07 6.73 -7.14
CA ALA A 83 4.77 7.64 -8.04
C ALA A 83 3.76 8.49 -8.85
N TYR A 84 2.72 7.88 -9.37
CA TYR A 84 1.69 8.60 -10.12
C TYR A 84 0.86 9.51 -9.22
N ALA A 85 0.49 9.04 -8.03
CA ALA A 85 -0.18 9.87 -7.02
C ALA A 85 0.65 11.10 -6.65
N ALA A 86 1.94 10.92 -6.35
CA ALA A 86 2.87 12.01 -6.05
C ALA A 86 3.04 12.98 -7.23
N GLN A 87 3.08 12.47 -8.47
CA GLN A 87 3.10 13.31 -9.67
C GLN A 87 1.86 14.19 -9.78
N LEU A 88 0.68 13.65 -9.49
CA LEU A 88 -0.58 14.41 -9.49
C LEU A 88 -0.62 15.44 -8.37
N VAL A 89 -0.09 15.10 -7.19
CA VAL A 89 0.02 16.01 -6.04
C VAL A 89 0.96 17.17 -6.34
N LEU A 90 2.16 16.91 -6.84
CA LEU A 90 3.13 17.96 -7.17
C LEU A 90 2.73 18.79 -8.41
N ALA A 91 1.92 18.24 -9.32
CA ALA A 91 1.37 18.90 -10.49
C ALA A 91 2.42 19.69 -11.32
N LYS A 92 2.34 21.04 -11.37
CA LYS A 92 3.29 21.90 -12.08
C LYS A 92 4.73 21.72 -11.58
N HIS A 93 4.90 21.50 -10.28
CA HIS A 93 6.21 21.36 -9.64
C HIS A 93 6.91 20.05 -9.97
N TRP A 94 6.15 19.01 -10.39
CA TRP A 94 6.75 17.74 -10.82
C TRP A 94 7.70 17.91 -12.00
N ARG A 95 7.40 18.82 -12.94
CA ARG A 95 8.23 19.00 -14.14
C ARG A 95 9.56 19.63 -13.83
N THR A 96 9.63 20.53 -12.86
CA THR A 96 10.85 21.24 -12.45
C THR A 96 11.65 20.50 -11.37
N ALA A 97 11.03 19.51 -10.68
CA ALA A 97 11.70 18.69 -9.68
C ALA A 97 12.78 17.80 -10.30
N THR A 98 13.91 17.67 -9.61
CA THR A 98 14.94 16.69 -9.97
C THR A 98 14.47 15.26 -9.72
N ALA A 99 15.14 14.27 -10.29
CA ALA A 99 14.83 12.86 -10.05
C ALA A 99 14.97 12.50 -8.56
N GLU A 100 15.98 13.06 -7.88
CA GLU A 100 16.21 12.89 -6.46
C GLU A 100 15.08 13.50 -5.62
N GLN A 101 14.67 14.73 -5.91
CA GLN A 101 13.56 15.40 -5.23
C GLN A 101 12.25 14.63 -5.40
N ARG A 102 11.97 14.12 -6.61
CA ARG A 102 10.79 13.29 -6.84
C ARG A 102 10.81 12.03 -5.98
N LYS A 103 11.96 11.34 -5.93
CA LYS A 103 12.11 10.12 -5.10
C LYS A 103 11.91 10.44 -3.63
N ARG A 104 12.61 11.44 -3.09
CA ARG A 104 12.49 11.85 -1.69
C ARG A 104 11.07 12.28 -1.33
N PHE A 105 10.41 13.04 -2.21
CA PHE A 105 9.02 13.42 -1.99
C PHE A 105 8.08 12.21 -1.95
N ILE A 106 8.20 11.26 -2.89
CA ILE A 106 7.39 10.04 -2.90
C ILE A 106 7.54 9.29 -1.59
N ASP A 107 8.78 9.04 -1.17
CA ASP A 107 9.10 8.28 0.02
C ASP A 107 8.57 8.98 1.28
N ALA A 108 8.87 10.27 1.47
CA ALA A 108 8.46 11.04 2.65
C ALA A 108 6.94 11.27 2.70
N PHE A 109 6.30 11.52 1.55
CA PHE A 109 4.86 11.67 1.46
C PHE A 109 4.14 10.37 1.83
N TYR A 110 4.56 9.22 1.28
CA TYR A 110 4.00 7.93 1.61
C TYR A 110 4.14 7.62 3.12
N GLN A 111 5.34 7.77 3.68
CA GLN A 111 5.57 7.54 5.10
C GLN A 111 4.73 8.47 5.98
N SER A 112 4.55 9.73 5.58
CA SER A 112 3.69 10.65 6.29
C SER A 112 2.22 10.23 6.28
N LEU A 113 1.73 9.65 5.17
CA LEU A 113 0.39 9.10 5.10
C LEU A 113 0.21 7.89 6.01
N LEU A 114 1.18 6.99 6.07
CA LEU A 114 1.16 5.85 6.99
C LEU A 114 1.09 6.29 8.44
N GLN A 115 1.92 7.25 8.84
CA GLN A 115 1.93 7.77 10.22
C GLN A 115 0.62 8.47 10.58
N ASN A 116 0.03 9.22 9.65
CA ASN A 116 -1.19 9.99 9.92
C ASN A 116 -2.47 9.13 9.90
N TYR A 117 -2.51 8.10 9.05
CA TYR A 117 -3.75 7.36 8.77
C TYR A 117 -3.65 5.86 9.03
N GLY A 118 -2.46 5.30 9.22
CA GLY A 118 -2.28 3.86 9.38
C GLY A 118 -3.07 3.28 10.54
N GLU A 119 -3.11 3.99 11.68
CA GLU A 119 -3.85 3.55 12.86
C GLU A 119 -5.37 3.44 12.64
N ALA A 120 -5.93 4.26 11.77
CA ALA A 120 -7.36 4.20 11.46
C ALA A 120 -7.77 2.84 10.86
N LEU A 121 -6.82 2.09 10.28
CA LEU A 121 -7.09 0.72 9.80
C LEU A 121 -7.50 -0.23 10.93
N LEU A 122 -7.09 0.03 12.18
CA LEU A 122 -7.46 -0.81 13.32
C LEU A 122 -8.96 -0.73 13.67
N GLU A 123 -9.66 0.29 13.19
CA GLU A 123 -11.09 0.46 13.40
C GLU A 123 -11.94 -0.32 12.38
N PHE A 124 -11.31 -0.80 11.29
CA PHE A 124 -12.03 -1.51 10.25
C PHE A 124 -12.25 -2.97 10.62
N THR A 125 -13.45 -3.45 10.28
CA THR A 125 -13.86 -4.87 10.40
C THR A 125 -14.50 -5.30 9.07
N PRO A 126 -14.49 -6.61 8.74
CA PRO A 126 -15.02 -7.09 7.46
C PRO A 126 -16.48 -6.72 7.21
N ASP A 127 -17.30 -6.66 8.26
CA ASP A 127 -18.73 -6.33 8.19
C ASP A 127 -19.01 -4.84 7.90
N ARG A 128 -17.99 -3.98 8.03
CA ARG A 128 -18.13 -2.54 7.78
C ARG A 128 -17.91 -2.14 6.33
N LEU A 129 -17.17 -2.93 5.55
CA LEU A 129 -16.86 -2.60 4.16
C LEU A 129 -17.82 -3.30 3.20
N LYS A 130 -18.47 -2.54 2.34
CA LYS A 130 -19.27 -3.05 1.23
C LYS A 130 -18.68 -2.55 -0.10
N ILE A 131 -18.30 -3.47 -0.96
CA ILE A 131 -17.87 -3.16 -2.33
C ILE A 131 -19.09 -3.18 -3.22
N LEU A 132 -19.32 -2.08 -3.95
CA LEU A 132 -20.47 -1.92 -4.83
C LEU A 132 -20.18 -2.52 -6.21
N PRO A 133 -21.21 -2.93 -6.98
CA PRO A 133 -21.03 -3.43 -8.34
C PRO A 133 -20.26 -2.44 -9.21
N PHE A 134 -19.30 -2.95 -9.96
CA PHE A 134 -18.49 -2.15 -10.87
C PHE A 134 -19.36 -1.59 -12.00
N GLN A 135 -19.18 -0.30 -12.28
CA GLN A 135 -19.86 0.41 -13.35
C GLN A 135 -18.81 1.08 -14.24
N GLY A 136 -18.17 0.31 -15.08
CA GLY A 136 -17.14 0.81 -16.00
C GLY A 136 -17.03 -0.10 -17.21
N ASN A 137 -16.36 0.39 -18.26
CA ASN A 137 -16.07 -0.43 -19.42
C ASN A 137 -14.78 -1.22 -19.13
N PRO A 138 -14.78 -2.56 -19.32
CA PRO A 138 -13.58 -3.39 -19.13
C PRO A 138 -12.37 -2.97 -19.97
N THR A 139 -12.58 -2.23 -21.06
CA THR A 139 -11.51 -1.76 -21.95
C THR A 139 -10.91 -0.41 -21.54
N ASP A 140 -11.50 0.28 -20.57
CA ASP A 140 -10.99 1.55 -20.10
C ASP A 140 -9.65 1.35 -19.37
N LYS A 141 -8.75 2.31 -19.53
CA LYS A 141 -7.45 2.31 -18.84
C LYS A 141 -7.50 3.00 -17.46
N VAL A 142 -8.64 3.54 -17.11
CA VAL A 142 -8.94 4.14 -15.80
C VAL A 142 -10.28 3.59 -15.31
N ALA A 143 -10.38 3.42 -14.00
CA ALA A 143 -11.58 2.88 -13.38
C ALA A 143 -11.83 3.53 -12.02
N THR A 144 -13.09 3.57 -11.60
CA THR A 144 -13.47 3.93 -10.24
C THR A 144 -14.18 2.75 -9.60
N VAL A 145 -13.61 2.22 -8.54
CA VAL A 145 -14.27 1.21 -7.70
C VAL A 145 -14.90 1.92 -6.51
N ARG A 146 -16.21 1.72 -6.38
CA ARG A 146 -17.01 2.35 -5.33
C ARG A 146 -17.21 1.39 -4.18
N THR A 147 -17.05 1.91 -2.96
CA THR A 147 -17.30 1.16 -1.72
C THR A 147 -18.08 2.04 -0.74
N GLU A 148 -18.65 1.41 0.26
CA GLU A 148 -19.27 2.07 1.40
C GLU A 148 -18.67 1.50 2.68
N VAL A 149 -18.33 2.38 3.62
CA VAL A 149 -17.87 2.01 4.95
C VAL A 149 -18.95 2.37 5.97
N ARG A 150 -19.38 1.41 6.77
CA ARG A 150 -20.36 1.61 7.82
C ARG A 150 -19.68 2.13 9.10
N ARG A 151 -20.12 3.28 9.60
CA ARG A 151 -19.68 3.85 10.88
C ARG A 151 -20.43 3.18 12.06
N ASP A 152 -19.96 3.40 13.29
CA ASP A 152 -20.57 2.87 14.51
C ASP A 152 -22.03 3.33 14.71
N ASN A 153 -22.33 4.56 14.30
CA ASN A 153 -23.69 5.12 14.32
C ASN A 153 -24.62 4.57 13.23
N GLY A 154 -24.14 3.61 12.41
CA GLY A 154 -24.88 3.00 11.32
C GLY A 154 -24.87 3.80 10.00
N SER A 155 -24.38 5.02 9.97
CA SER A 155 -24.25 5.80 8.73
C SER A 155 -23.24 5.15 7.77
N ARG A 156 -23.42 5.37 6.48
CA ARG A 156 -22.54 4.84 5.44
C ARG A 156 -21.76 5.97 4.80
N VAL A 157 -20.45 5.79 4.73
CA VAL A 157 -19.52 6.70 4.11
C VAL A 157 -19.11 6.14 2.75
N PRO A 158 -19.37 6.84 1.63
CA PRO A 158 -18.89 6.44 0.34
C PRO A 158 -17.35 6.63 0.28
N VAL A 159 -16.64 5.56 -0.07
CA VAL A 159 -15.19 5.56 -0.31
C VAL A 159 -14.94 5.01 -1.70
N ASN A 160 -14.41 5.84 -2.58
CA ASN A 160 -14.16 5.49 -3.97
C ASN A 160 -12.65 5.43 -4.22
N TYR A 161 -12.22 4.42 -4.95
CA TYR A 161 -10.83 4.26 -5.36
C TYR A 161 -10.71 4.55 -6.84
N SER A 162 -9.82 5.48 -7.20
CA SER A 162 -9.47 5.72 -8.61
C SER A 162 -8.27 4.86 -8.99
N LEU A 163 -8.44 4.05 -10.02
CA LEU A 163 -7.42 3.13 -10.51
C LEU A 163 -7.02 3.46 -11.94
N ARG A 164 -5.78 3.09 -12.28
CA ARG A 164 -5.29 3.08 -13.65
C ARG A 164 -4.68 1.73 -14.01
N GLN A 165 -4.77 1.36 -15.26
CA GLN A 165 -4.08 0.19 -15.78
C GLN A 165 -2.62 0.53 -16.07
N THR A 166 -1.71 -0.32 -15.58
CA THR A 166 -0.27 -0.26 -15.79
C THR A 166 0.20 -1.54 -16.47
N GLU A 167 1.47 -1.59 -16.87
CA GLU A 167 2.07 -2.84 -17.38
C GLU A 167 2.05 -3.99 -16.36
N LYS A 168 1.95 -3.65 -15.06
CA LYS A 168 1.87 -4.61 -13.93
C LYS A 168 0.44 -4.84 -13.44
N GLY A 169 -0.58 -4.52 -14.25
CA GLY A 169 -1.98 -4.61 -13.89
C GLY A 169 -2.56 -3.31 -13.34
N TRP A 170 -3.75 -3.40 -12.76
CA TRP A 170 -4.43 -2.25 -12.17
C TRP A 170 -3.72 -1.78 -10.89
N LYS A 171 -3.66 -0.45 -10.70
CA LYS A 171 -3.16 0.17 -9.48
C LYS A 171 -4.04 1.34 -9.08
N ALA A 172 -4.37 1.44 -7.79
CA ALA A 172 -5.03 2.61 -7.24
C ALA A 172 -4.04 3.78 -7.17
N TYR A 173 -4.52 5.00 -7.37
CA TYR A 173 -3.69 6.21 -7.25
C TYR A 173 -4.38 7.33 -6.47
N ASP A 174 -5.69 7.24 -6.23
CA ASP A 174 -6.44 8.21 -5.42
C ASP A 174 -7.53 7.51 -4.62
N VAL A 175 -7.83 8.06 -3.47
CA VAL A 175 -8.96 7.68 -2.63
C VAL A 175 -9.84 8.91 -2.46
N GLN A 176 -11.15 8.74 -2.67
CA GLN A 176 -12.15 9.77 -2.44
C GLN A 176 -13.05 9.35 -1.30
N ILE A 177 -13.14 10.15 -0.25
CA ILE A 177 -14.02 9.92 0.90
C ILE A 177 -15.07 11.02 0.89
N GLU A 178 -16.35 10.64 0.88
CA GLU A 178 -17.47 11.58 0.82
C GLU A 178 -17.36 12.57 -0.37
N GLY A 179 -16.82 12.11 -1.49
CA GLY A 179 -16.61 12.92 -2.71
C GLY A 179 -15.34 13.76 -2.73
N VAL A 180 -14.60 13.83 -1.62
CA VAL A 180 -13.34 14.59 -1.52
C VAL A 180 -12.17 13.72 -1.93
N SER A 181 -11.48 14.07 -3.03
CA SER A 181 -10.25 13.41 -3.48
C SER A 181 -9.06 13.82 -2.63
N TYR A 182 -8.37 12.84 -2.06
CA TYR A 182 -7.18 13.09 -1.26
C TYR A 182 -6.00 13.60 -2.09
N VAL A 183 -5.82 13.09 -3.30
CA VAL A 183 -4.81 13.63 -4.24
C VAL A 183 -5.06 15.09 -4.56
N LYS A 184 -6.31 15.49 -4.80
CA LYS A 184 -6.65 16.90 -5.07
C LYS A 184 -6.44 17.78 -3.83
N SER A 185 -6.80 17.30 -2.65
CA SER A 185 -6.60 18.04 -1.39
C SER A 185 -5.11 18.26 -1.14
N PHE A 186 -4.29 17.21 -1.19
CA PHE A 186 -2.84 17.33 -1.02
C PHE A 186 -2.19 18.20 -2.10
N ARG A 187 -2.69 18.13 -3.34
CA ARG A 187 -2.21 19.03 -4.42
C ARG A 187 -2.42 20.49 -4.08
N THR A 188 -3.56 20.84 -3.50
CA THR A 188 -3.84 22.22 -3.07
C THR A 188 -2.93 22.64 -1.92
N ASP A 189 -2.81 21.79 -0.90
CA ASP A 189 -2.03 22.08 0.30
C ASP A 189 -0.54 22.18 -0.01
N PHE A 190 0.04 21.17 -0.66
CA PHE A 190 1.46 21.18 -1.04
C PHE A 190 1.75 22.21 -2.11
N GLY A 191 0.85 22.40 -3.09
CA GLY A 191 1.03 23.42 -4.13
C GLY A 191 1.20 24.81 -3.54
N SER A 192 0.34 25.18 -2.60
CA SER A 192 0.43 26.47 -1.89
C SER A 192 1.72 26.57 -1.05
N GLU A 193 2.09 25.51 -0.34
CA GLU A 193 3.31 25.53 0.48
C GLU A 193 4.58 25.58 -0.40
N ILE A 194 4.62 24.86 -1.52
CA ILE A 194 5.75 24.87 -2.43
C ILE A 194 5.91 26.24 -3.11
N ASP A 195 4.80 26.88 -3.49
CA ASP A 195 4.84 28.24 -4.08
C ASP A 195 5.42 29.27 -3.10
N GLN A 196 5.25 29.08 -1.79
CA GLN A 196 5.76 29.99 -0.75
C GLN A 196 7.19 29.69 -0.31
N LYS A 197 7.55 28.40 -0.18
CA LYS A 197 8.78 27.96 0.50
C LYS A 197 9.73 27.20 -0.39
N GLY A 198 9.28 26.80 -1.58
CA GLY A 198 10.03 25.92 -2.49
C GLY A 198 9.86 24.44 -2.16
N LEU A 199 10.04 23.59 -3.18
CA LEU A 199 9.86 22.13 -3.08
C LEU A 199 10.82 21.48 -2.07
N GLU A 200 12.08 21.92 -2.02
CA GLU A 200 13.08 21.34 -1.13
C GLU A 200 12.71 21.52 0.35
N ALA A 201 12.22 22.70 0.73
CA ALA A 201 11.77 22.96 2.10
C ALA A 201 10.58 22.08 2.51
N VAL A 202 9.66 21.80 1.58
CA VAL A 202 8.53 20.90 1.82
C VAL A 202 8.99 19.45 1.99
N ILE A 203 9.93 18.99 1.16
CA ILE A 203 10.52 17.65 1.29
C ILE A 203 11.20 17.50 2.66
N GLN A 204 12.08 18.42 3.03
CA GLN A 204 12.79 18.40 4.31
C GLN A 204 11.83 18.40 5.50
N ARG A 205 10.75 19.20 5.44
CA ARG A 205 9.72 19.20 6.47
C ARG A 205 9.03 17.84 6.60
N LEU A 206 8.67 17.21 5.49
CA LEU A 206 8.06 15.87 5.50
C LEU A 206 9.02 14.83 6.08
N GLU A 207 10.28 14.83 5.66
CA GLU A 207 11.32 13.93 6.18
C GLU A 207 11.51 14.11 7.70
N GLN A 208 11.54 15.36 8.18
CA GLN A 208 11.63 15.67 9.63
C GLN A 208 10.39 15.18 10.39
N GLN A 209 9.19 15.35 9.85
CA GLN A 209 7.96 14.84 10.45
C GLN A 209 7.99 13.33 10.57
N VAL A 210 8.40 12.65 9.50
CA VAL A 210 8.55 11.19 9.49
C VAL A 210 9.58 10.74 10.54
N ALA A 211 10.75 11.38 10.58
CA ALA A 211 11.81 11.03 11.51
C ALA A 211 11.43 11.27 13.00
N SER A 212 10.64 12.31 13.27
CA SER A 212 10.20 12.64 14.64
C SER A 212 8.96 11.85 15.09
N GLY A 213 8.31 11.11 14.19
CA GLY A 213 7.04 10.43 14.48
C GLY A 213 5.88 11.41 14.76
N THR A 214 6.04 12.70 14.38
CA THR A 214 5.05 13.73 14.67
C THR A 214 3.87 13.60 13.72
N VAL A 215 2.74 13.13 14.23
CA VAL A 215 1.47 13.08 13.49
C VAL A 215 0.91 14.50 13.39
N LYS A 216 0.87 15.06 12.19
CA LYS A 216 0.10 16.28 11.93
C LYS A 216 -1.35 15.86 11.71
N LYS A 217 -2.23 16.11 12.69
CA LYS A 217 -3.68 15.93 12.48
C LYS A 217 -4.07 16.69 11.22
N PRO A 218 -4.84 16.08 10.30
CA PRO A 218 -5.40 16.80 9.16
C PRO A 218 -6.10 18.05 9.67
N THR A 219 -5.91 19.17 8.99
CA THR A 219 -6.76 20.34 9.24
C THR A 219 -8.20 19.90 9.03
N GLU A 220 -9.10 20.25 9.94
CA GLU A 220 -10.51 19.84 10.06
C GLU A 220 -11.35 19.94 8.76
N LYS A 221 -10.79 20.55 7.71
CA LYS A 221 -11.38 20.64 6.37
C LYS A 221 -11.36 19.35 5.54
N ALA A 222 -10.62 18.32 5.98
CA ALA A 222 -10.58 17.02 5.32
C ALA A 222 -11.45 15.97 6.05
N ASN A 223 -12.14 16.34 7.12
CA ASN A 223 -13.07 15.49 7.84
C ASN A 223 -14.44 16.21 7.91
N PRO A 224 -15.27 16.12 6.88
CA PRO A 224 -16.66 16.56 7.00
C PRO A 224 -17.32 15.67 8.06
N ALA A 225 -17.82 16.31 9.10
CA ALA A 225 -18.52 15.72 10.23
C ALA A 225 -19.75 14.91 9.80
#